data_86594bd92fa61a8e46cad9e83aed8f82
#
_entry.id   86594bd92fa61a8e46cad9e83aed8f82
#
_cell.length_a   1.000
_cell.length_b   1.000
_cell.length_c   1.000
_cell.angle_alpha   90.00
_cell.angle_beta   90.00
_cell.angle_gamma   90.00
#
_symmetry.space_group_name_H-M   'P 1'
#
loop_
_entity.id
_entity.type
_entity.pdbx_description
1 polymer ?
#
loop_
_entity_poly.entity_id
_entity_poly.type
_entity_poly.pdbx_seq_one_letter_code
_entity_poly.pdbx_strand_id
1 'polypeptide(L)'
;MKKSNPKALMPIGVFLFLYLVLGIVFEYVMKIPMGFYNIPIVLAFMVAILVACFQNREVSFDDKLSIMAQGLADKNIITMLLIFLVAGSFVGVVGRSSAESVAYFMLSLIPAKFSVAVLFVVACFVSTAMGTSVGTITLIAPIAAAVSDASGFDLALCIGSVMGGAMFGDNLSFISDTTIAACNGQGCPMKDKFRENFWIAFPAALVTLGLILVLSLRTDLGGAVNHEYHLIQMVPYILVLIGGIIGINVFLVLLIGIFSGIVIMLATGQTSFVDLISSMGSGISGMFETCMVAVLVAALCALIREYGGFEALLSVIRRIFRGRKGGQFGMGLLVAAMDIATANNTVAIVMANPIAVEMSEEYGITHSKAASLLDTFSCISQGVIPYGAQMLVALSAIHEMGHELSAFDVIPKLFYPGLLLVSSLIFIFIIPQKKDL
;
A
#
# COMPACT_ATOMS: atom_id res chain seq x y z
N MET A 1 -10.51 15.94 -24.18
CA MET A 1 -11.11 14.97 -23.22
C MET A 1 -11.95 13.97 -24.00
N LYS A 2 -11.91 12.69 -23.65
CA LYS A 2 -12.75 11.66 -24.25
C LYS A 2 -14.21 11.87 -23.84
N LYS A 3 -15.14 11.35 -24.63
CA LYS A 3 -16.57 11.47 -24.31
C LYS A 3 -16.90 10.65 -23.04
N SER A 4 -17.49 11.27 -22.05
CA SER A 4 -17.93 10.61 -20.80
C SER A 4 -18.82 9.40 -21.09
N ASN A 5 -18.44 8.22 -20.58
CA ASN A 5 -19.18 6.98 -20.79
C ASN A 5 -19.23 6.15 -19.48
N PRO A 6 -20.32 6.29 -18.70
CA PRO A 6 -20.45 5.54 -17.44
C PRO A 6 -20.43 4.01 -17.61
N LYS A 7 -20.85 3.50 -18.78
CA LYS A 7 -20.87 2.06 -19.03
C LYS A 7 -19.44 1.46 -19.04
N ALA A 8 -18.43 2.26 -19.37
CA ALA A 8 -17.04 1.81 -19.34
C ALA A 8 -16.51 1.50 -17.93
N LEU A 9 -17.20 1.92 -16.85
CA LEU A 9 -16.91 1.55 -15.47
C LEU A 9 -17.49 0.19 -15.05
N MET A 10 -18.38 -0.40 -15.86
CA MET A 10 -19.03 -1.67 -15.53
C MET A 10 -18.05 -2.80 -15.20
N PRO A 11 -16.89 -2.96 -15.88
CA PRO A 11 -15.93 -4.01 -15.54
C PRO A 11 -15.40 -3.92 -14.10
N ILE A 12 -15.15 -2.71 -13.57
CA ILE A 12 -14.77 -2.52 -12.16
C ILE A 12 -15.95 -2.91 -11.26
N GLY A 13 -17.15 -2.51 -11.62
CA GLY A 13 -18.36 -2.91 -10.89
C GLY A 13 -18.54 -4.42 -10.83
N VAL A 14 -18.26 -5.13 -11.93
CA VAL A 14 -18.30 -6.61 -11.99
C VAL A 14 -17.21 -7.22 -11.10
N PHE A 15 -15.98 -6.71 -11.16
CA PHE A 15 -14.90 -7.14 -10.28
C PHE A 15 -15.29 -7.01 -8.79
N LEU A 16 -15.72 -5.82 -8.38
CA LEU A 16 -16.11 -5.55 -6.99
C LEU A 16 -17.30 -6.42 -6.56
N PHE A 17 -18.28 -6.59 -7.43
CA PHE A 17 -19.43 -7.45 -7.17
C PHE A 17 -19.00 -8.91 -6.96
N LEU A 18 -18.22 -9.46 -7.86
CA LEU A 18 -17.73 -10.84 -7.75
C LEU A 18 -16.90 -11.02 -6.47
N TYR A 19 -15.92 -10.16 -6.24
CA TYR A 19 -15.02 -10.28 -5.11
C TYR A 19 -15.76 -10.14 -3.76
N LEU A 20 -16.59 -9.10 -3.62
CA LEU A 20 -17.31 -8.84 -2.37
C LEU A 20 -18.43 -9.86 -2.14
N VAL A 21 -19.26 -10.14 -3.17
CA VAL A 21 -20.39 -11.07 -3.00
C VAL A 21 -19.92 -12.49 -2.76
N LEU A 22 -18.95 -12.97 -3.53
CA LEU A 22 -18.39 -14.32 -3.30
C LEU A 22 -17.70 -14.40 -1.93
N GLY A 23 -16.95 -13.35 -1.53
CA GLY A 23 -16.33 -13.29 -0.22
C GLY A 23 -17.35 -13.37 0.92
N ILE A 24 -18.40 -12.56 0.84
CA ILE A 24 -19.50 -12.59 1.84
C ILE A 24 -20.19 -13.96 1.86
N VAL A 25 -20.45 -14.53 0.68
CA VAL A 25 -21.09 -15.86 0.59
C VAL A 25 -20.19 -16.93 1.20
N PHE A 26 -18.91 -16.96 0.88
CA PHE A 26 -17.98 -17.96 1.42
C PHE A 26 -17.80 -17.79 2.94
N GLU A 27 -17.54 -16.59 3.42
CA GLU A 27 -17.24 -16.31 4.83
C GLU A 27 -18.50 -16.46 5.71
N TYR A 28 -19.60 -15.78 5.36
CA TYR A 28 -20.75 -15.64 6.25
C TYR A 28 -21.91 -16.60 5.95
N VAL A 29 -22.11 -17.01 4.69
CA VAL A 29 -23.20 -17.92 4.31
C VAL A 29 -22.74 -19.38 4.35
N MET A 30 -21.63 -19.68 3.69
CA MET A 30 -21.07 -21.03 3.65
C MET A 30 -20.20 -21.35 4.86
N LYS A 31 -19.84 -20.33 5.67
CA LYS A 31 -19.00 -20.45 6.88
C LYS A 31 -17.65 -21.12 6.60
N ILE A 32 -17.09 -20.85 5.43
CA ILE A 32 -15.74 -21.29 5.08
C ILE A 32 -14.76 -20.36 5.80
N PRO A 33 -13.87 -20.87 6.65
CA PRO A 33 -12.85 -20.03 7.28
C PRO A 33 -12.01 -19.31 6.21
N MET A 34 -11.74 -18.04 6.44
CA MET A 34 -11.02 -17.19 5.47
C MET A 34 -11.64 -17.19 4.08
N GLY A 35 -12.98 -17.06 3.99
CA GLY A 35 -13.73 -17.15 2.74
C GLY A 35 -13.28 -16.17 1.67
N PHE A 36 -12.89 -14.94 2.08
CA PHE A 36 -12.34 -13.95 1.15
C PHE A 36 -10.97 -14.33 0.60
N TYR A 37 -10.13 -15.02 1.37
CA TYR A 37 -8.83 -15.51 0.93
C TYR A 37 -8.96 -16.61 -0.14
N ASN A 38 -10.04 -17.39 -0.08
CA ASN A 38 -10.31 -18.46 -1.04
C ASN A 38 -10.82 -17.97 -2.41
N ILE A 39 -10.96 -16.64 -2.60
CA ILE A 39 -11.33 -16.09 -3.91
C ILE A 39 -10.06 -15.70 -4.65
N PRO A 40 -9.75 -16.35 -5.77
CA PRO A 40 -8.60 -15.96 -6.58
C PRO A 40 -8.85 -14.56 -7.16
N ILE A 41 -8.21 -13.53 -6.61
CA ILE A 41 -8.35 -12.13 -7.06
C ILE A 41 -8.01 -12.02 -8.55
N VAL A 42 -6.99 -12.74 -9.00
CA VAL A 42 -6.58 -12.83 -10.41
C VAL A 42 -7.75 -13.25 -11.29
N LEU A 43 -8.53 -14.28 -10.87
CA LEU A 43 -9.71 -14.75 -11.63
C LEU A 43 -10.79 -13.65 -11.72
N ALA A 44 -11.05 -12.96 -10.63
CA ALA A 44 -12.05 -11.87 -10.61
C ALA A 44 -11.65 -10.74 -11.57
N PHE A 45 -10.36 -10.35 -11.64
CA PHE A 45 -9.86 -9.39 -12.62
C PHE A 45 -9.90 -9.92 -14.05
N MET A 46 -9.62 -11.20 -14.29
CA MET A 46 -9.77 -11.80 -15.63
C MET A 46 -11.20 -11.71 -16.12
N VAL A 47 -12.20 -12.00 -15.28
CA VAL A 47 -13.61 -11.82 -15.63
C VAL A 47 -13.93 -10.36 -15.94
N ALA A 48 -13.41 -9.41 -15.15
CA ALA A 48 -13.61 -7.99 -15.41
C ALA A 48 -13.00 -7.57 -16.77
N ILE A 49 -11.80 -8.06 -17.12
CA ILE A 49 -11.19 -7.80 -18.44
C ILE A 49 -12.03 -8.39 -19.56
N LEU A 50 -12.55 -9.62 -19.40
CA LEU A 50 -13.47 -10.21 -20.39
C LEU A 50 -14.70 -9.32 -20.60
N VAL A 51 -15.31 -8.83 -19.53
CA VAL A 51 -16.44 -7.88 -19.63
C VAL A 51 -16.02 -6.60 -20.37
N ALA A 52 -14.85 -6.03 -20.08
CA ALA A 52 -14.33 -4.88 -20.78
C ALA A 52 -14.10 -5.15 -22.28
N CYS A 53 -13.63 -6.36 -22.61
CA CYS A 53 -13.44 -6.79 -24.00
C CYS A 53 -14.77 -6.98 -24.76
N PHE A 54 -15.83 -7.42 -24.08
CA PHE A 54 -17.17 -7.54 -24.70
C PHE A 54 -17.90 -6.21 -24.84
N GLN A 55 -17.47 -5.19 -24.14
CA GLN A 55 -17.91 -3.82 -24.40
C GLN A 55 -17.29 -3.31 -25.71
N ASN A 56 -17.84 -2.27 -26.29
CA ASN A 56 -17.30 -1.62 -27.48
C ASN A 56 -16.98 -2.62 -28.63
N ARG A 57 -18.02 -3.26 -29.13
CA ARG A 57 -17.91 -4.30 -30.18
C ARG A 57 -17.38 -3.77 -31.52
N GLU A 58 -17.36 -2.45 -31.71
CA GLU A 58 -16.82 -1.80 -32.90
C GLU A 58 -15.28 -1.81 -32.94
N VAL A 59 -14.63 -2.00 -31.78
CA VAL A 59 -13.17 -2.07 -31.67
C VAL A 59 -12.72 -3.53 -31.75
N SER A 60 -11.75 -3.82 -32.61
CA SER A 60 -11.22 -5.16 -32.77
C SER A 60 -10.54 -5.67 -31.49
N PHE A 61 -10.42 -6.99 -31.34
CA PHE A 61 -9.74 -7.57 -30.19
C PHE A 61 -8.25 -7.21 -30.19
N ASP A 62 -7.62 -7.13 -31.38
CA ASP A 62 -6.21 -6.76 -31.52
C ASP A 62 -5.96 -5.31 -31.09
N ASP A 63 -6.88 -4.39 -31.40
CA ASP A 63 -6.79 -3.01 -30.91
C ASP A 63 -6.94 -2.95 -29.38
N LYS A 64 -7.83 -3.75 -28.80
CA LYS A 64 -7.98 -3.86 -27.34
C LYS A 64 -6.71 -4.40 -26.67
N LEU A 65 -6.07 -5.41 -27.26
CA LEU A 65 -4.78 -5.91 -26.81
C LEU A 65 -3.71 -4.82 -26.85
N SER A 66 -3.69 -4.02 -27.93
CA SER A 66 -2.76 -2.90 -28.08
C SER A 66 -2.98 -1.82 -27.02
N ILE A 67 -4.23 -1.51 -26.67
CA ILE A 67 -4.57 -0.59 -25.57
C ILE A 67 -4.10 -1.14 -24.23
N MET A 68 -4.35 -2.41 -23.94
CA MET A 68 -3.89 -3.07 -22.72
C MET A 68 -2.37 -3.06 -22.61
N ALA A 69 -1.66 -3.38 -23.69
CA ALA A 69 -0.20 -3.37 -23.77
C ALA A 69 0.38 -1.97 -23.45
N GLN A 70 -0.24 -0.90 -23.97
CA GLN A 70 0.15 0.48 -23.63
C GLN A 70 -0.03 0.78 -22.15
N GLY A 71 -1.08 0.25 -21.49
CA GLY A 71 -1.27 0.37 -20.05
C GLY A 71 -0.17 -0.31 -19.25
N LEU A 72 0.30 -1.47 -19.71
CA LEU A 72 1.38 -2.22 -19.07
C LEU A 72 2.76 -1.58 -19.25
N ALA A 73 2.94 -0.78 -20.30
CA ALA A 73 4.19 -0.07 -20.57
C ALA A 73 4.41 1.15 -19.65
N ASP A 74 3.50 1.42 -18.71
CA ASP A 74 3.67 2.48 -17.72
C ASP A 74 4.89 2.19 -16.83
N LYS A 75 5.77 3.19 -16.67
CA LYS A 75 7.01 3.08 -15.87
C LYS A 75 6.71 2.65 -14.42
N ASN A 76 5.62 3.14 -13.84
CA ASN A 76 5.29 2.83 -12.45
C ASN A 76 4.91 1.35 -12.29
N ILE A 77 4.16 0.79 -13.24
CA ILE A 77 3.79 -0.63 -13.26
C ILE A 77 5.05 -1.50 -13.36
N ILE A 78 5.94 -1.20 -14.31
CA ILE A 78 7.19 -1.96 -14.48
C ILE A 78 8.06 -1.86 -13.23
N THR A 79 8.21 -0.67 -12.63
CA THR A 79 8.98 -0.47 -11.40
C THR A 79 8.41 -1.29 -10.26
N MET A 80 7.08 -1.28 -10.09
CA MET A 80 6.39 -2.03 -9.05
C MET A 80 6.58 -3.55 -9.21
N LEU A 81 6.45 -4.08 -10.42
CA LEU A 81 6.71 -5.49 -10.71
C LEU A 81 8.15 -5.90 -10.35
N LEU A 82 9.14 -5.08 -10.74
CA LEU A 82 10.55 -5.35 -10.40
C LEU A 82 10.78 -5.32 -8.87
N ILE A 83 10.17 -4.38 -8.15
CA ILE A 83 10.26 -4.32 -6.69
C ILE A 83 9.67 -5.59 -6.08
N PHE A 84 8.50 -6.05 -6.53
CA PHE A 84 7.88 -7.28 -6.01
C PHE A 84 8.78 -8.51 -6.21
N LEU A 85 9.35 -8.70 -7.39
CA LEU A 85 10.23 -9.83 -7.68
C LEU A 85 11.51 -9.79 -6.83
N VAL A 86 12.12 -8.62 -6.69
CA VAL A 86 13.32 -8.45 -5.85
C VAL A 86 12.98 -8.60 -4.37
N ALA A 87 11.82 -8.14 -3.94
CA ALA A 87 11.31 -8.31 -2.58
C ALA A 87 11.11 -9.79 -2.23
N GLY A 88 10.46 -10.55 -3.11
CA GLY A 88 10.32 -11.99 -2.94
C GLY A 88 11.67 -12.71 -2.87
N SER A 89 12.61 -12.34 -3.76
CA SER A 89 13.98 -12.85 -3.71
C SER A 89 14.69 -12.53 -2.38
N PHE A 90 14.53 -11.33 -1.85
CA PHE A 90 15.08 -10.93 -0.56
C PHE A 90 14.55 -11.80 0.58
N VAL A 91 13.23 -11.96 0.67
CA VAL A 91 12.60 -12.81 1.70
C VAL A 91 13.07 -14.27 1.56
N GLY A 92 13.18 -14.78 0.33
CA GLY A 92 13.67 -16.14 0.07
C GLY A 92 15.14 -16.36 0.50
N VAL A 93 16.01 -15.34 0.34
CA VAL A 93 17.43 -15.42 0.75
C VAL A 93 17.59 -15.26 2.25
N VAL A 94 17.03 -14.21 2.79
CA VAL A 94 17.21 -13.82 4.20
C VAL A 94 16.47 -14.77 5.11
N GLY A 95 15.35 -15.28 4.65
CA GLY A 95 14.55 -16.30 5.31
C GLY A 95 13.92 -15.83 6.63
N ARG A 96 13.21 -16.76 7.24
CA ARG A 96 12.53 -16.57 8.52
C ARG A 96 13.51 -16.31 9.67
N SER A 97 14.64 -17.00 9.69
CA SER A 97 15.62 -16.94 10.79
C SER A 97 16.24 -15.55 11.01
N SER A 98 16.45 -14.79 9.93
CA SER A 98 16.95 -13.42 10.04
C SER A 98 15.91 -12.46 10.60
N ALA A 99 14.65 -12.57 10.15
CA ALA A 99 13.54 -11.77 10.68
C ALA A 99 13.31 -12.09 12.17
N GLU A 100 13.34 -13.36 12.55
CA GLU A 100 13.26 -13.81 13.94
C GLU A 100 14.41 -13.25 14.78
N SER A 101 15.66 -13.28 14.26
CA SER A 101 16.82 -12.73 14.98
C SER A 101 16.65 -11.23 15.25
N VAL A 102 16.15 -10.45 14.28
CA VAL A 102 15.85 -9.02 14.48
C VAL A 102 14.75 -8.83 15.53
N ALA A 103 13.66 -9.61 15.44
CA ALA A 103 12.55 -9.53 16.39
C ALA A 103 13.00 -9.87 17.82
N TYR A 104 13.76 -10.94 18.00
CA TYR A 104 14.24 -11.38 19.30
C TYR A 104 15.26 -10.38 19.90
N PHE A 105 16.16 -9.84 19.07
CA PHE A 105 17.04 -8.75 19.50
C PHE A 105 16.24 -7.53 19.96
N MET A 106 15.24 -7.12 19.19
CA MET A 106 14.38 -6.00 19.56
C MET A 106 13.68 -6.26 20.90
N LEU A 107 13.12 -7.46 21.09
CA LEU A 107 12.43 -7.85 22.33
C LEU A 107 13.40 -8.02 23.53
N SER A 108 14.70 -8.24 23.28
CA SER A 108 15.73 -8.25 24.34
C SER A 108 16.05 -6.85 24.88
N LEU A 109 15.85 -5.81 24.03
CA LEU A 109 16.13 -4.41 24.39
C LEU A 109 14.91 -3.68 24.93
N ILE A 110 13.71 -4.04 24.44
CA ILE A 110 12.47 -3.31 24.68
C ILE A 110 11.45 -4.28 25.29
N PRO A 111 10.76 -3.89 26.40
CA PRO A 111 9.68 -4.71 26.91
C PRO A 111 8.67 -5.05 25.83
N ALA A 112 8.24 -6.32 25.73
CA ALA A 112 7.36 -6.82 24.71
C ALA A 112 6.11 -5.94 24.48
N LYS A 113 5.55 -5.37 25.55
CA LYS A 113 4.39 -4.46 25.50
C LYS A 113 4.57 -3.21 24.62
N PHE A 114 5.80 -2.84 24.28
CA PHE A 114 6.07 -1.69 23.41
C PHE A 114 6.45 -2.09 21.98
N SER A 115 6.65 -3.38 21.69
CA SER A 115 7.16 -3.85 20.41
C SER A 115 6.30 -3.42 19.22
N VAL A 116 4.98 -3.50 19.31
CA VAL A 116 4.06 -3.08 18.25
C VAL A 116 4.13 -1.58 17.99
N ALA A 117 4.25 -0.77 19.05
CA ALA A 117 4.41 0.67 18.93
C ALA A 117 5.76 1.03 18.28
N VAL A 118 6.82 0.29 18.61
CA VAL A 118 8.15 0.46 17.98
C VAL A 118 8.11 0.09 16.50
N LEU A 119 7.43 -1.00 16.12
CA LEU A 119 7.22 -1.36 14.71
C LEU A 119 6.55 -0.22 13.93
N PHE A 120 5.49 0.37 14.49
CA PHE A 120 4.81 1.52 13.88
C PHE A 120 5.78 2.71 13.67
N VAL A 121 6.52 3.10 14.72
CA VAL A 121 7.45 4.23 14.67
C VAL A 121 8.59 3.97 13.69
N VAL A 122 9.18 2.78 13.70
CA VAL A 122 10.24 2.40 12.74
C VAL A 122 9.73 2.46 11.31
N ALA A 123 8.53 1.93 11.06
CA ALA A 123 7.90 1.99 9.75
C ALA A 123 7.65 3.44 9.30
N CYS A 124 7.25 4.36 10.21
CA CYS A 124 7.12 5.78 9.91
C CYS A 124 8.44 6.39 9.41
N PHE A 125 9.54 6.16 10.12
CA PHE A 125 10.84 6.73 9.77
C PHE A 125 11.41 6.13 8.48
N VAL A 126 11.38 4.82 8.34
CA VAL A 126 11.89 4.11 7.16
C VAL A 126 11.12 4.56 5.92
N SER A 127 9.79 4.60 5.99
CA SER A 127 8.96 5.00 4.85
C SER A 127 9.14 6.47 4.47
N THR A 128 9.29 7.37 5.47
CA THR A 128 9.57 8.79 5.19
C THR A 128 10.91 8.95 4.44
N ALA A 129 11.91 8.17 4.83
CA ALA A 129 13.24 8.23 4.24
C ALA A 129 13.35 7.53 2.88
N MET A 130 12.65 6.41 2.68
CA MET A 130 12.64 5.66 1.41
C MET A 130 11.66 6.25 0.38
N GLY A 131 10.64 6.96 0.83
CA GLY A 131 9.58 7.50 -0.03
C GLY A 131 8.69 6.42 -0.65
N THR A 132 8.46 5.31 0.06
CA THR A 132 7.57 4.25 -0.42
C THR A 132 7.01 3.42 0.73
N SER A 133 5.70 3.33 0.78
CA SER A 133 4.99 2.46 1.74
C SER A 133 5.16 0.99 1.39
N VAL A 134 5.04 0.62 0.11
CA VAL A 134 5.18 -0.76 -0.37
C VAL A 134 6.56 -1.32 -0.02
N GLY A 135 7.64 -0.57 -0.31
CA GLY A 135 9.01 -0.96 0.02
C GLY A 135 9.21 -1.15 1.52
N THR A 136 8.67 -0.24 2.33
CA THR A 136 8.75 -0.32 3.80
C THR A 136 8.01 -1.52 4.36
N ILE A 137 6.79 -1.80 3.86
CA ILE A 137 6.00 -2.97 4.26
C ILE A 137 6.75 -4.26 3.94
N THR A 138 7.30 -4.36 2.73
CA THR A 138 8.12 -5.51 2.31
C THR A 138 9.24 -5.82 3.30
N LEU A 139 9.90 -4.79 3.81
CA LEU A 139 11.04 -4.94 4.71
C LEU A 139 10.64 -5.29 6.15
N ILE A 140 9.55 -4.70 6.64
CA ILE A 140 9.23 -4.75 8.07
C ILE A 140 8.14 -5.79 8.36
N ALA A 141 7.30 -6.18 7.40
CA ALA A 141 6.26 -7.17 7.64
C ALA A 141 6.79 -8.54 8.13
N PRO A 142 7.89 -9.09 7.59
CA PRO A 142 8.48 -10.31 8.14
C PRO A 142 8.95 -10.16 9.59
N ILE A 143 9.51 -9.00 9.94
CA ILE A 143 9.92 -8.69 11.33
C ILE A 143 8.68 -8.61 12.23
N ALA A 144 7.59 -8.02 11.75
CA ALA A 144 6.35 -7.91 12.50
C ALA A 144 5.70 -9.29 12.75
N ALA A 145 5.78 -10.20 11.78
CA ALA A 145 5.33 -11.59 11.95
C ALA A 145 6.17 -12.30 13.02
N ALA A 146 7.49 -12.19 12.95
CA ALA A 146 8.39 -12.77 13.96
C ALA A 146 8.18 -12.15 15.37
N VAL A 147 7.88 -10.85 15.46
CA VAL A 147 7.50 -10.19 16.73
C VAL A 147 6.19 -10.76 17.25
N SER A 148 5.19 -10.98 16.41
CA SER A 148 3.93 -11.61 16.77
C SER A 148 4.16 -13.01 17.37
N ASP A 149 4.94 -13.84 16.69
CA ASP A 149 5.28 -15.20 17.16
C ASP A 149 5.99 -15.19 18.52
N ALA A 150 6.96 -14.30 18.67
CA ALA A 150 7.80 -14.26 19.87
C ALA A 150 7.10 -13.62 21.08
N SER A 151 6.21 -12.66 20.85
CA SER A 151 5.57 -11.89 21.92
C SER A 151 4.15 -12.35 22.25
N GLY A 152 3.50 -13.09 21.34
CA GLY A 152 2.10 -13.48 21.43
C GLY A 152 1.09 -12.37 21.10
N PHE A 153 1.54 -11.26 20.49
CA PHE A 153 0.62 -10.26 19.96
C PHE A 153 -0.15 -10.78 18.75
N ASP A 154 -1.36 -10.27 18.55
CA ASP A 154 -2.16 -10.50 17.36
C ASP A 154 -1.38 -10.08 16.10
N LEU A 155 -1.20 -11.02 15.17
CA LEU A 155 -0.47 -10.81 13.92
C LEU A 155 -1.09 -9.67 13.09
N ALA A 156 -2.41 -9.62 13.01
CA ALA A 156 -3.11 -8.56 12.28
C ALA A 156 -2.84 -7.17 12.87
N LEU A 157 -2.69 -7.06 14.21
CA LEU A 157 -2.32 -5.81 14.87
C LEU A 157 -0.87 -5.41 14.55
N CYS A 158 0.06 -6.36 14.55
CA CYS A 158 1.46 -6.10 14.20
C CYS A 158 1.58 -5.60 12.75
N ILE A 159 0.94 -6.31 11.81
CA ILE A 159 0.94 -5.96 10.39
C ILE A 159 0.20 -4.64 10.13
N GLY A 160 -0.98 -4.44 10.71
CA GLY A 160 -1.73 -3.18 10.59
C GLY A 160 -0.94 -1.98 11.14
N SER A 161 -0.14 -2.18 12.19
CA SER A 161 0.74 -1.14 12.73
C SER A 161 1.89 -0.80 11.79
N VAL A 162 2.54 -1.79 11.18
CA VAL A 162 3.58 -1.58 10.17
C VAL A 162 3.02 -0.87 8.94
N MET A 163 1.89 -1.33 8.43
CA MET A 163 1.22 -0.70 7.28
C MET A 163 0.85 0.75 7.58
N GLY A 164 0.25 1.01 8.75
CA GLY A 164 -0.11 2.36 9.16
C GLY A 164 1.09 3.29 9.27
N GLY A 165 2.21 2.82 9.84
CA GLY A 165 3.46 3.56 9.91
C GLY A 165 4.07 3.82 8.53
N ALA A 166 4.06 2.82 7.65
CA ALA A 166 4.54 2.96 6.28
C ALA A 166 3.70 3.98 5.48
N MET A 167 2.39 3.96 5.65
CA MET A 167 1.47 4.93 5.04
C MET A 167 1.73 6.36 5.52
N PHE A 168 1.95 6.55 6.82
CA PHE A 168 2.31 7.86 7.38
C PHE A 168 3.60 8.40 6.76
N GLY A 169 4.65 7.56 6.71
CA GLY A 169 5.94 7.96 6.19
C GLY A 169 5.90 8.32 4.71
N ASP A 170 5.21 7.53 3.90
CA ASP A 170 5.02 7.75 2.47
C ASP A 170 4.30 9.08 2.20
N ASN A 171 3.21 9.33 2.91
CA ASN A 171 2.40 10.54 2.82
C ASN A 171 3.16 11.83 3.21
N LEU A 172 4.16 11.74 4.09
CA LEU A 172 5.00 12.88 4.52
C LEU A 172 6.40 12.89 3.89
N SER A 173 6.72 11.96 3.02
CA SER A 173 8.01 11.95 2.33
C SER A 173 8.08 13.01 1.22
N PHE A 174 9.25 13.66 1.11
CA PHE A 174 9.54 14.56 -0.01
C PHE A 174 9.91 13.85 -1.31
N ILE A 175 10.32 12.59 -1.21
CA ILE A 175 10.80 11.79 -2.34
C ILE A 175 9.80 10.71 -2.76
N SER A 176 8.63 10.65 -2.12
CA SER A 176 7.58 9.70 -2.49
C SER A 176 7.00 10.00 -3.88
N ASP A 177 6.79 8.94 -4.66
CA ASP A 177 6.17 9.03 -5.98
C ASP A 177 4.78 9.70 -5.91
N THR A 178 4.01 9.45 -4.86
CA THR A 178 2.69 10.07 -4.63
C THR A 178 2.81 11.58 -4.38
N THR A 179 3.75 12.00 -3.53
CA THR A 179 4.06 13.41 -3.28
C THR A 179 4.51 14.11 -4.56
N ILE A 180 5.42 13.49 -5.31
CA ILE A 180 5.93 14.03 -6.58
C ILE A 180 4.79 14.16 -7.59
N ALA A 181 3.96 13.12 -7.74
CA ALA A 181 2.82 13.13 -8.66
C ALA A 181 1.81 14.22 -8.28
N ALA A 182 1.46 14.35 -7.01
CA ALA A 182 0.52 15.35 -6.52
C ALA A 182 1.04 16.78 -6.73
N CYS A 183 2.29 17.05 -6.34
CA CYS A 183 2.88 18.38 -6.46
C CYS A 183 3.11 18.81 -7.91
N ASN A 184 3.65 17.90 -8.75
CA ASN A 184 3.87 18.20 -10.17
C ASN A 184 2.56 18.44 -10.91
N GLY A 185 1.53 17.64 -10.65
CA GLY A 185 0.23 17.81 -11.27
C GLY A 185 -0.49 19.09 -10.85
N GLN A 186 -0.30 19.54 -9.62
CA GLN A 186 -0.85 20.80 -9.11
C GLN A 186 0.05 22.00 -9.36
N GLY A 187 1.30 21.83 -9.81
CA GLY A 187 2.25 22.91 -10.02
C GLY A 187 2.67 23.62 -8.71
N CYS A 188 2.73 22.91 -7.58
CA CYS A 188 3.05 23.51 -6.29
C CYS A 188 4.38 22.96 -5.71
N PRO A 189 5.09 23.77 -4.87
CA PRO A 189 6.29 23.31 -4.21
C PRO A 189 6.00 22.19 -3.20
N MET A 190 6.84 21.15 -3.16
CA MET A 190 6.70 20.02 -2.22
C MET A 190 6.72 20.46 -0.76
N LYS A 191 7.49 21.51 -0.42
CA LYS A 191 7.55 22.09 0.93
C LYS A 191 6.20 22.61 1.39
N ASP A 192 5.43 23.23 0.51
CA ASP A 192 4.12 23.80 0.86
C ASP A 192 3.08 22.68 1.03
N LYS A 193 3.11 21.66 0.15
CA LYS A 193 2.30 20.44 0.31
C LYS A 193 2.63 19.74 1.63
N PHE A 194 3.91 19.56 1.96
CA PHE A 194 4.35 18.95 3.21
C PHE A 194 3.78 19.69 4.43
N ARG A 195 3.85 21.01 4.44
CA ARG A 195 3.33 21.83 5.53
C ARG A 195 1.82 21.64 5.71
N GLU A 196 1.04 21.64 4.63
CA GLU A 196 -0.40 21.35 4.66
C GLU A 196 -0.69 19.96 5.19
N ASN A 197 0.04 18.97 4.65
CA ASN A 197 -0.17 17.57 4.95
C ASN A 197 0.25 17.18 6.37
N PHE A 198 1.29 17.81 6.90
CA PHE A 198 1.79 17.55 8.26
C PHE A 198 0.70 17.74 9.31
N TRP A 199 -0.08 18.82 9.21
CA TRP A 199 -1.17 19.11 10.16
C TRP A 199 -2.36 18.16 10.03
N ILE A 200 -2.48 17.41 8.95
CA ILE A 200 -3.49 16.38 8.76
C ILE A 200 -2.96 15.01 9.26
N ALA A 201 -1.77 14.64 8.81
CA ALA A 201 -1.20 13.31 9.01
C ALA A 201 -0.62 13.11 10.43
N PHE A 202 0.07 14.11 10.98
CA PHE A 202 0.76 13.98 12.26
C PHE A 202 -0.19 13.75 13.45
N PRO A 203 -1.32 14.48 13.60
CA PRO A 203 -2.28 14.19 14.66
C PRO A 203 -2.87 12.77 14.54
N ALA A 204 -3.16 12.31 13.33
CA ALA A 204 -3.65 10.95 13.09
C ALA A 204 -2.63 9.88 13.54
N ALA A 205 -1.35 10.11 13.24
CA ALA A 205 -0.27 9.20 13.65
C ALA A 205 -0.09 9.17 15.17
N LEU A 206 -0.16 10.33 15.85
CA LEU A 206 -0.07 10.40 17.31
C LEU A 206 -1.22 9.64 17.99
N VAL A 207 -2.45 9.81 17.50
CA VAL A 207 -3.62 9.08 18.03
C VAL A 207 -3.50 7.59 17.74
N THR A 208 -3.02 7.22 16.53
CA THR A 208 -2.74 5.83 16.18
C THR A 208 -1.72 5.19 17.14
N LEU A 209 -0.60 5.87 17.38
CA LEU A 209 0.42 5.41 18.33
C LEU A 209 -0.14 5.26 19.73
N GLY A 210 -0.93 6.24 20.21
CA GLY A 210 -1.61 6.18 21.50
C GLY A 210 -2.56 4.99 21.59
N LEU A 211 -3.34 4.72 20.56
CA LEU A 211 -4.26 3.57 20.51
C LEU A 211 -3.50 2.24 20.52
N ILE A 212 -2.44 2.12 19.72
CA ILE A 212 -1.56 0.94 19.71
C ILE A 212 -0.99 0.69 21.12
N LEU A 213 -0.48 1.73 21.77
CA LEU A 213 0.07 1.64 23.13
C LEU A 213 -0.99 1.18 24.14
N VAL A 214 -2.20 1.75 24.10
CA VAL A 214 -3.29 1.35 25.00
C VAL A 214 -3.67 -0.11 24.78
N LEU A 215 -3.78 -0.57 23.55
CA LEU A 215 -4.09 -1.97 23.23
C LEU A 215 -2.96 -2.89 23.67
N SER A 216 -1.71 -2.54 23.39
CA SER A 216 -0.53 -3.33 23.77
C SER A 216 -0.38 -3.47 25.29
N LEU A 217 -0.65 -2.39 26.04
CA LEU A 217 -0.57 -2.43 27.50
C LEU A 217 -1.69 -3.27 28.15
N ARG A 218 -2.83 -3.41 27.48
CA ARG A 218 -3.98 -4.22 27.95
C ARG A 218 -3.88 -5.69 27.58
N THR A 219 -3.01 -6.04 26.63
CA THR A 219 -2.83 -7.43 26.21
C THR A 219 -2.00 -8.17 27.27
N ASP A 220 -2.55 -9.25 27.80
CA ASP A 220 -1.80 -10.17 28.66
C ASP A 220 -0.88 -11.03 27.78
N LEU A 221 0.39 -10.67 27.78
CA LEU A 221 1.42 -11.41 27.09
C LEU A 221 1.88 -12.56 27.98
N GLY A 222 1.95 -13.77 27.43
CA GLY A 222 2.65 -14.87 28.06
C GLY A 222 4.09 -14.44 28.39
N GLY A 223 4.65 -14.96 29.51
CA GLY A 223 5.96 -14.52 30.00
C GLY A 223 7.01 -14.50 28.91
N ALA A 224 7.97 -13.58 29.03
CA ALA A 224 9.05 -13.41 28.07
C ALA A 224 9.77 -14.76 27.85
N VAL A 225 9.64 -15.31 26.66
CA VAL A 225 10.42 -16.46 26.23
C VAL A 225 11.78 -15.91 25.80
N ASN A 226 12.85 -16.31 26.47
CA ASN A 226 14.21 -16.00 26.03
C ASN A 226 14.46 -16.77 24.74
N HIS A 227 14.40 -16.09 23.63
CA HIS A 227 14.77 -16.61 22.33
C HIS A 227 16.24 -16.29 22.03
N GLU A 228 16.98 -17.29 21.57
CA GLU A 228 18.34 -17.07 21.07
C GLU A 228 18.29 -16.35 19.74
N TYR A 229 19.14 -15.36 19.55
CA TYR A 229 19.30 -14.63 18.29
C TYR A 229 20.76 -14.58 17.86
N HIS A 230 20.96 -14.52 16.55
CA HIS A 230 22.31 -14.46 15.97
C HIS A 230 22.54 -13.11 15.32
N LEU A 231 23.40 -12.28 15.91
CA LEU A 231 23.70 -10.93 15.42
C LEU A 231 24.10 -10.88 13.96
N ILE A 232 24.84 -11.90 13.47
CA ILE A 232 25.29 -11.94 12.08
C ILE A 232 24.13 -12.11 11.10
N GLN A 233 23.07 -12.82 11.48
CA GLN A 233 21.86 -13.01 10.66
C GLN A 233 21.03 -11.74 10.52
N MET A 234 21.17 -10.80 11.45
CA MET A 234 20.48 -9.52 11.41
C MET A 234 21.08 -8.55 10.39
N VAL A 235 22.34 -8.76 9.98
CA VAL A 235 23.09 -7.82 9.13
C VAL A 235 22.35 -7.45 7.83
N PRO A 236 21.72 -8.37 7.06
CA PRO A 236 20.99 -8.00 5.87
C PRO A 236 19.85 -7.01 6.15
N TYR A 237 19.05 -7.25 7.20
CA TYR A 237 17.98 -6.35 7.60
C TYR A 237 18.53 -5.00 8.11
N ILE A 238 19.59 -5.01 8.89
CA ILE A 238 20.24 -3.78 9.38
C ILE A 238 20.73 -2.93 8.21
N LEU A 239 21.40 -3.53 7.21
CA LEU A 239 21.87 -2.82 6.02
C LEU A 239 20.71 -2.24 5.22
N VAL A 240 19.64 -3.00 5.07
CA VAL A 240 18.44 -2.56 4.37
C VAL A 240 17.73 -1.43 5.12
N LEU A 241 17.56 -1.53 6.43
CA LEU A 241 16.95 -0.48 7.26
C LEU A 241 17.81 0.80 7.25
N ILE A 242 19.14 0.68 7.39
CA ILE A 242 20.04 1.84 7.29
C ILE A 242 19.96 2.45 5.90
N GLY A 243 20.02 1.64 4.84
CA GLY A 243 19.89 2.10 3.46
C GLY A 243 18.58 2.85 3.23
N GLY A 244 17.47 2.33 3.79
CA GLY A 244 16.16 2.99 3.78
C GLY A 244 16.17 4.33 4.51
N ILE A 245 16.72 4.39 5.72
CA ILE A 245 16.82 5.63 6.51
C ILE A 245 17.69 6.70 5.81
N ILE A 246 18.74 6.30 5.10
CA ILE A 246 19.59 7.23 4.32
C ILE A 246 18.90 7.69 3.04
N GLY A 247 17.79 7.05 2.63
CA GLY A 247 17.04 7.40 1.43
C GLY A 247 17.60 6.79 0.14
N ILE A 248 18.28 5.64 0.23
CA ILE A 248 18.68 4.87 -0.96
C ILE A 248 17.44 4.29 -1.63
N ASN A 249 17.42 4.25 -2.96
CA ASN A 249 16.32 3.66 -3.72
C ASN A 249 16.04 2.23 -3.25
N VAL A 250 14.74 1.90 -3.06
CA VAL A 250 14.27 0.62 -2.51
C VAL A 250 14.82 -0.60 -3.27
N PHE A 251 14.90 -0.51 -4.60
CA PHE A 251 15.44 -1.59 -5.42
C PHE A 251 16.91 -1.88 -5.10
N LEU A 252 17.74 -0.83 -4.99
CA LEU A 252 19.16 -0.97 -4.63
C LEU A 252 19.33 -1.48 -3.20
N VAL A 253 18.52 -1.00 -2.27
CA VAL A 253 18.51 -1.43 -0.86
C VAL A 253 18.22 -2.94 -0.77
N LEU A 254 17.21 -3.42 -1.48
CA LEU A 254 16.88 -4.84 -1.53
C LEU A 254 18.01 -5.68 -2.15
N LEU A 255 18.66 -5.20 -3.21
CA LEU A 255 19.83 -5.87 -3.81
C LEU A 255 21.00 -5.98 -2.83
N ILE A 256 21.27 -4.92 -2.05
CA ILE A 256 22.28 -4.94 -0.97
C ILE A 256 21.90 -6.00 0.08
N GLY A 257 20.63 -6.04 0.46
CA GLY A 257 20.10 -7.05 1.39
C GLY A 257 20.27 -8.48 0.87
N ILE A 258 19.91 -8.72 -0.39
CA ILE A 258 20.07 -10.03 -1.05
C ILE A 258 21.55 -10.43 -1.06
N PHE A 259 22.43 -9.56 -1.55
CA PHE A 259 23.86 -9.87 -1.64
C PHE A 259 24.47 -10.18 -0.27
N SER A 260 24.21 -9.33 0.73
CA SER A 260 24.69 -9.56 2.09
C SER A 260 24.09 -10.83 2.71
N GLY A 261 22.80 -11.11 2.43
CA GLY A 261 22.13 -12.34 2.85
C GLY A 261 22.79 -13.59 2.27
N ILE A 262 23.04 -13.61 0.96
CA ILE A 262 23.74 -14.71 0.28
C ILE A 262 25.09 -14.99 0.96
N VAL A 263 25.90 -13.95 1.14
CA VAL A 263 27.22 -14.08 1.75
C VAL A 263 27.12 -14.65 3.17
N ILE A 264 26.23 -14.14 3.98
CA ILE A 264 26.09 -14.54 5.39
C ILE A 264 25.54 -15.96 5.50
N MET A 265 24.48 -16.31 4.76
CA MET A 265 23.86 -17.63 4.84
C MET A 265 24.82 -18.75 4.39
N LEU A 266 25.61 -18.47 3.36
CA LEU A 266 26.66 -19.41 2.92
C LEU A 266 27.85 -19.47 3.88
N ALA A 267 28.34 -18.33 4.37
CA ALA A 267 29.50 -18.27 5.26
C ALA A 267 29.22 -18.91 6.64
N THR A 268 27.96 -18.82 7.12
CA THR A 268 27.54 -19.44 8.37
C THR A 268 27.13 -20.92 8.22
N GLY A 269 27.12 -21.44 7.00
CA GLY A 269 26.74 -22.82 6.72
C GLY A 269 25.26 -23.15 7.01
N GLN A 270 24.41 -22.14 7.09
CA GLN A 270 22.97 -22.33 7.37
C GLN A 270 22.19 -22.94 6.19
N THR A 271 22.66 -22.68 4.99
CA THR A 271 22.06 -23.23 3.76
C THR A 271 23.15 -23.57 2.76
N SER A 272 22.87 -24.53 1.89
CA SER A 272 23.71 -24.82 0.72
C SER A 272 23.42 -23.79 -0.38
N PHE A 273 24.38 -23.65 -1.32
CA PHE A 273 24.17 -22.77 -2.47
C PHE A 273 22.95 -23.17 -3.31
N VAL A 274 22.70 -24.48 -3.45
CA VAL A 274 21.55 -25.01 -4.22
C VAL A 274 20.24 -24.69 -3.53
N ASP A 275 20.16 -24.91 -2.22
CA ASP A 275 18.96 -24.60 -1.43
C ASP A 275 18.69 -23.09 -1.41
N LEU A 276 19.72 -22.27 -1.36
CA LEU A 276 19.61 -20.82 -1.41
C LEU A 276 18.96 -20.35 -2.72
N ILE A 277 19.43 -20.84 -3.87
CA ILE A 277 18.83 -20.54 -5.19
C ILE A 277 17.38 -21.02 -5.26
N SER A 278 17.09 -22.20 -4.73
CA SER A 278 15.73 -22.74 -4.65
C SER A 278 14.82 -21.85 -3.81
N SER A 279 15.29 -21.40 -2.63
CA SER A 279 14.54 -20.50 -1.75
C SER A 279 14.30 -19.12 -2.39
N MET A 280 15.30 -18.59 -3.11
CA MET A 280 15.11 -17.37 -3.92
C MET A 280 14.00 -17.55 -4.95
N GLY A 281 14.02 -18.67 -5.67
CA GLY A 281 12.98 -19.00 -6.66
C GLY A 281 11.59 -19.11 -6.04
N SER A 282 11.49 -19.74 -4.88
CA SER A 282 10.22 -19.85 -4.12
C SER A 282 9.70 -18.47 -3.69
N GLY A 283 10.55 -17.62 -3.12
CA GLY A 283 10.16 -16.27 -2.72
C GLY A 283 9.71 -15.41 -3.91
N ILE A 284 10.39 -15.51 -5.07
CA ILE A 284 9.94 -14.85 -6.31
C ILE A 284 8.55 -15.38 -6.72
N SER A 285 8.34 -16.68 -6.66
CA SER A 285 7.07 -17.32 -7.01
C SER A 285 5.94 -16.92 -6.06
N GLY A 286 6.24 -16.68 -4.78
CA GLY A 286 5.29 -16.17 -3.78
C GLY A 286 4.72 -14.78 -4.14
N MET A 287 5.42 -14.00 -4.97
CA MET A 287 4.94 -12.70 -5.46
C MET A 287 4.06 -12.79 -6.72
N PHE A 288 3.77 -13.99 -7.21
CA PHE A 288 3.02 -14.18 -8.47
C PHE A 288 1.67 -13.48 -8.46
N GLU A 289 0.86 -13.69 -7.44
CA GLU A 289 -0.48 -13.10 -7.35
C GLU A 289 -0.42 -11.58 -7.33
N THR A 290 0.47 -11.00 -6.52
CA THR A 290 0.72 -9.56 -6.43
C THR A 290 1.12 -8.96 -7.78
N CYS A 291 2.04 -9.60 -8.50
CA CYS A 291 2.45 -9.18 -9.84
C CYS A 291 1.31 -9.28 -10.85
N MET A 292 0.56 -10.38 -10.83
CA MET A 292 -0.56 -10.59 -11.77
C MET A 292 -1.70 -9.60 -11.54
N VAL A 293 -2.02 -9.29 -10.29
CA VAL A 293 -3.02 -8.24 -9.98
C VAL A 293 -2.57 -6.91 -10.56
N ALA A 294 -1.31 -6.49 -10.36
CA ALA A 294 -0.80 -5.24 -10.92
C ALA A 294 -0.92 -5.19 -12.45
N VAL A 295 -0.57 -6.28 -13.13
CA VAL A 295 -0.69 -6.42 -14.60
C VAL A 295 -2.14 -6.31 -15.05
N LEU A 296 -3.05 -7.08 -14.44
CA LEU A 296 -4.46 -7.13 -14.85
C LEU A 296 -5.19 -5.81 -14.57
N VAL A 297 -4.90 -5.16 -13.44
CA VAL A 297 -5.44 -3.84 -13.11
C VAL A 297 -4.97 -2.81 -14.13
N ALA A 298 -3.68 -2.76 -14.47
CA ALA A 298 -3.15 -1.82 -15.46
C ALA A 298 -3.80 -2.01 -16.84
N ALA A 299 -3.96 -3.26 -17.29
CA ALA A 299 -4.65 -3.59 -18.53
C ALA A 299 -6.13 -3.16 -18.51
N LEU A 300 -6.84 -3.45 -17.44
CA LEU A 300 -8.24 -3.07 -17.26
C LEU A 300 -8.42 -1.55 -17.27
N CYS A 301 -7.58 -0.83 -16.53
CA CYS A 301 -7.60 0.63 -16.44
C CYS A 301 -7.33 1.30 -17.78
N ALA A 302 -6.43 0.74 -18.60
CA ALA A 302 -6.17 1.24 -19.95
C ALA A 302 -7.44 1.19 -20.82
N LEU A 303 -8.19 0.09 -20.80
CA LEU A 303 -9.47 -0.04 -21.51
C LEU A 303 -10.53 0.94 -20.99
N ILE A 304 -10.68 1.05 -19.68
CA ILE A 304 -11.64 1.98 -19.06
C ILE A 304 -11.33 3.42 -19.42
N ARG A 305 -10.05 3.81 -19.39
CA ARG A 305 -9.58 5.14 -19.81
C ARG A 305 -9.88 5.38 -21.30
N GLU A 306 -9.58 4.41 -22.16
CA GLU A 306 -9.81 4.52 -23.60
C GLU A 306 -11.30 4.74 -23.89
N TYR A 307 -12.17 4.10 -23.15
CA TYR A 307 -13.63 4.16 -23.37
C TYR A 307 -14.36 5.26 -22.59
N GLY A 308 -13.64 6.18 -21.95
CA GLY A 308 -14.21 7.36 -21.29
C GLY A 308 -14.87 7.06 -19.93
N GLY A 309 -14.50 5.96 -19.27
CA GLY A 309 -15.04 5.59 -17.97
C GLY A 309 -14.61 6.56 -16.87
N PHE A 310 -13.35 6.95 -16.87
CA PHE A 310 -12.84 7.88 -15.87
C PHE A 310 -13.40 9.29 -16.05
N GLU A 311 -13.63 9.76 -17.28
CA GLU A 311 -14.32 11.02 -17.56
C GLU A 311 -15.74 11.02 -17.02
N ALA A 312 -16.41 9.87 -17.02
CA ALA A 312 -17.73 9.76 -16.41
C ALA A 312 -17.69 9.93 -14.91
N LEU A 313 -16.74 9.28 -14.23
CA LEU A 313 -16.55 9.42 -12.79
C LEU A 313 -16.19 10.86 -12.40
N LEU A 314 -15.27 11.48 -13.12
CA LEU A 314 -14.86 12.88 -12.95
C LEU A 314 -16.04 13.84 -13.06
N SER A 315 -16.91 13.65 -14.08
CA SER A 315 -18.06 14.51 -14.31
C SER A 315 -19.11 14.43 -13.20
N VAL A 316 -19.28 13.24 -12.60
CA VAL A 316 -20.20 13.04 -11.47
C VAL A 316 -19.71 13.75 -10.22
N ILE A 317 -18.43 13.60 -9.88
CA ILE A 317 -17.84 14.24 -8.70
C ILE A 317 -17.94 15.77 -8.80
N ARG A 318 -17.56 16.36 -9.95
CA ARG A 318 -17.65 17.81 -10.17
C ARG A 318 -19.09 18.34 -10.09
N ARG A 319 -20.08 17.55 -10.49
CA ARG A 319 -21.48 17.95 -10.41
C ARG A 319 -22.04 17.97 -9.00
N ILE A 320 -21.60 17.02 -8.15
CA ILE A 320 -22.13 16.83 -6.79
C ILE A 320 -21.44 17.78 -5.80
N PHE A 321 -20.12 17.90 -5.87
CA PHE A 321 -19.30 18.60 -4.87
C PHE A 321 -18.95 20.01 -5.37
N ARG A 322 -19.56 21.03 -4.75
CA ARG A 322 -19.39 22.43 -5.13
C ARG A 322 -18.94 23.29 -3.94
N GLY A 323 -18.33 24.42 -4.25
CA GLY A 323 -17.81 25.37 -3.27
C GLY A 323 -16.54 24.87 -2.56
N ARG A 324 -15.91 25.72 -1.74
CA ARG A 324 -14.57 25.48 -1.20
C ARG A 324 -14.47 24.20 -0.37
N LYS A 325 -15.38 23.97 0.59
CA LYS A 325 -15.36 22.76 1.44
C LYS A 325 -15.82 21.53 0.66
N GLY A 326 -16.91 21.66 -0.12
CA GLY A 326 -17.38 20.58 -0.97
C GLY A 326 -16.35 20.18 -2.03
N GLY A 327 -15.69 21.16 -2.66
CA GLY A 327 -14.62 20.90 -3.63
C GLY A 327 -13.44 20.13 -3.03
N GLN A 328 -12.97 20.47 -1.83
CA GLN A 328 -11.91 19.75 -1.14
C GLN A 328 -12.29 18.30 -0.85
N PHE A 329 -13.48 18.08 -0.33
CA PHE A 329 -13.98 16.71 -0.08
C PHE A 329 -14.20 15.95 -1.39
N GLY A 330 -14.71 16.63 -2.42
CA GLY A 330 -14.88 16.06 -3.76
C GLY A 330 -13.56 15.62 -4.41
N MET A 331 -12.49 16.41 -4.27
CA MET A 331 -11.14 16.01 -4.73
C MET A 331 -10.65 14.75 -4.01
N GLY A 332 -10.87 14.68 -2.69
CA GLY A 332 -10.55 13.48 -1.90
C GLY A 332 -11.31 12.25 -2.37
N LEU A 333 -12.62 12.36 -2.54
CA LEU A 333 -13.43 11.25 -3.06
C LEU A 333 -13.09 10.89 -4.50
N LEU A 334 -12.70 11.86 -5.30
CA LEU A 334 -12.26 11.63 -6.68
C LEU A 334 -11.03 10.72 -6.71
N VAL A 335 -9.97 11.11 -5.99
CA VAL A 335 -8.74 10.30 -5.99
C VAL A 335 -8.96 8.94 -5.31
N ALA A 336 -9.80 8.87 -4.27
CA ALA A 336 -10.16 7.60 -3.63
C ALA A 336 -10.87 6.65 -4.61
N ALA A 337 -11.84 7.16 -5.39
CA ALA A 337 -12.51 6.37 -6.41
C ALA A 337 -11.58 5.93 -7.54
N MET A 338 -10.63 6.80 -7.94
CA MET A 338 -9.58 6.43 -8.90
C MET A 338 -8.67 5.35 -8.34
N ASP A 339 -8.30 5.44 -7.08
CA ASP A 339 -7.44 4.47 -6.42
C ASP A 339 -8.10 3.09 -6.27
N ILE A 340 -9.38 3.06 -5.89
CA ILE A 340 -10.20 1.83 -5.91
C ILE A 340 -10.21 1.21 -7.31
N ALA A 341 -10.29 2.03 -8.36
CA ALA A 341 -10.33 1.57 -9.74
C ALA A 341 -8.97 1.09 -10.25
N THR A 342 -7.88 1.73 -9.83
CA THR A 342 -6.52 1.49 -10.37
C THR A 342 -5.66 0.63 -9.45
N ALA A 343 -6.07 0.42 -8.20
CA ALA A 343 -5.30 -0.21 -7.13
C ALA A 343 -3.86 0.34 -6.99
N ASN A 344 -3.67 1.61 -7.40
CA ASN A 344 -2.39 2.29 -7.41
C ASN A 344 -2.57 3.79 -7.14
N ASN A 345 -2.12 4.24 -5.97
CA ASN A 345 -2.29 5.61 -5.51
C ASN A 345 -1.59 6.65 -6.40
N THR A 346 -0.39 6.37 -6.91
CA THR A 346 0.32 7.29 -7.80
C THR A 346 -0.45 7.51 -9.11
N VAL A 347 -0.94 6.44 -9.72
CA VAL A 347 -1.76 6.49 -10.93
C VAL A 347 -3.07 7.24 -10.66
N ALA A 348 -3.73 6.96 -9.54
CA ALA A 348 -4.95 7.63 -9.13
C ALA A 348 -4.76 9.15 -8.99
N ILE A 349 -3.66 9.58 -8.36
CA ILE A 349 -3.30 10.99 -8.21
C ILE A 349 -3.07 11.64 -9.58
N VAL A 350 -2.26 11.02 -10.45
CA VAL A 350 -1.99 11.55 -11.80
C VAL A 350 -3.27 11.74 -12.59
N MET A 351 -4.19 10.80 -12.49
CA MET A 351 -5.48 10.87 -13.19
C MET A 351 -6.44 11.91 -12.62
N ALA A 352 -6.45 12.09 -11.30
CA ALA A 352 -7.30 13.06 -10.61
C ALA A 352 -6.80 14.50 -10.77
N ASN A 353 -5.49 14.69 -10.96
CA ASN A 353 -4.84 16.01 -10.97
C ASN A 353 -5.48 17.04 -11.92
N PRO A 354 -5.76 16.75 -13.20
CA PRO A 354 -6.32 17.77 -14.11
C PRO A 354 -7.64 18.36 -13.59
N ILE A 355 -8.52 17.52 -13.06
CA ILE A 355 -9.79 17.96 -12.49
C ILE A 355 -9.59 18.70 -11.16
N ALA A 356 -8.66 18.23 -10.33
CA ALA A 356 -8.35 18.89 -9.07
C ALA A 356 -7.77 20.28 -9.30
N VAL A 357 -6.98 20.51 -10.36
CA VAL A 357 -6.52 21.85 -10.78
C VAL A 357 -7.73 22.74 -11.11
N GLU A 358 -8.62 22.30 -12.01
CA GLU A 358 -9.82 23.05 -12.37
C GLU A 358 -10.70 23.37 -11.15
N MET A 359 -10.90 22.41 -10.25
CA MET A 359 -11.66 22.62 -9.01
C MET A 359 -10.94 23.57 -8.05
N SER A 360 -9.61 23.56 -8.02
CA SER A 360 -8.81 24.49 -7.20
C SER A 360 -9.01 25.92 -7.65
N GLU A 361 -8.93 26.18 -8.94
CA GLU A 361 -9.16 27.49 -9.55
C GLU A 361 -10.61 27.96 -9.38
N GLU A 362 -11.59 27.07 -9.63
CA GLU A 362 -13.03 27.39 -9.53
C GLU A 362 -13.45 27.71 -8.10
N TYR A 363 -12.92 27.00 -7.10
CA TYR A 363 -13.38 27.14 -5.70
C TYR A 363 -12.40 27.89 -4.79
N GLY A 364 -11.33 28.44 -5.32
CA GLY A 364 -10.33 29.21 -4.56
C GLY A 364 -9.59 28.34 -3.52
N ILE A 365 -9.24 27.12 -3.91
CA ILE A 365 -8.45 26.18 -3.10
C ILE A 365 -7.00 26.31 -3.55
N THR A 366 -6.05 26.42 -2.61
CA THR A 366 -4.63 26.48 -2.97
C THR A 366 -4.16 25.16 -3.58
N HIS A 367 -3.26 25.22 -4.56
CA HIS A 367 -2.73 24.03 -5.22
C HIS A 367 -1.98 23.08 -4.26
N SER A 368 -1.28 23.65 -3.26
CA SER A 368 -0.64 22.86 -2.20
C SER A 368 -1.64 22.09 -1.34
N LYS A 369 -2.81 22.71 -1.07
CA LYS A 369 -3.91 22.05 -0.38
C LYS A 369 -4.52 20.92 -1.21
N ALA A 370 -4.76 21.20 -2.49
CA ALA A 370 -5.25 20.17 -3.41
C ALA A 370 -4.29 18.98 -3.51
N ALA A 371 -2.98 19.25 -3.68
CA ALA A 371 -1.95 18.22 -3.68
C ALA A 371 -1.94 17.40 -2.38
N SER A 372 -2.05 18.08 -1.21
CA SER A 372 -2.15 17.42 0.09
C SER A 372 -3.38 16.51 0.19
N LEU A 373 -4.55 16.96 -0.28
CA LEU A 373 -5.78 16.17 -0.24
C LEU A 373 -5.74 14.97 -1.19
N LEU A 374 -5.21 15.15 -2.40
CA LEU A 374 -5.05 14.03 -3.34
C LEU A 374 -4.15 12.94 -2.76
N ASP A 375 -3.00 13.31 -2.21
CA ASP A 375 -2.07 12.36 -1.59
C ASP A 375 -2.66 11.72 -0.33
N THR A 376 -3.30 12.49 0.55
CA THR A 376 -3.90 11.98 1.78
C THR A 376 -5.04 10.99 1.52
N PHE A 377 -5.97 11.32 0.63
CA PHE A 377 -7.11 10.44 0.36
C PHE A 377 -6.73 9.22 -0.47
N SER A 378 -5.73 9.31 -1.35
CA SER A 378 -5.18 8.12 -2.01
C SER A 378 -4.48 7.20 -1.00
N CYS A 379 -3.73 7.77 -0.06
CA CYS A 379 -3.12 7.02 1.03
C CYS A 379 -4.17 6.26 1.87
N ILE A 380 -5.28 6.92 2.23
CA ILE A 380 -6.39 6.30 2.97
C ILE A 380 -6.97 5.13 2.18
N SER A 381 -7.27 5.33 0.90
CA SER A 381 -7.90 4.31 0.05
C SER A 381 -6.97 3.13 -0.17
N GLN A 382 -5.73 3.38 -0.57
CA GLN A 382 -4.73 2.36 -0.88
C GLN A 382 -4.48 1.42 0.31
N GLY A 383 -4.50 1.94 1.53
CA GLY A 383 -4.29 1.12 2.72
C GLY A 383 -5.42 0.14 3.01
N VAL A 384 -6.66 0.50 2.68
CA VAL A 384 -7.84 -0.31 3.00
C VAL A 384 -8.34 -1.16 1.82
N ILE A 385 -7.78 -0.97 0.61
CA ILE A 385 -8.15 -1.79 -0.56
C ILE A 385 -7.57 -3.20 -0.41
N PRO A 386 -8.40 -4.26 -0.35
CA PRO A 386 -7.90 -5.63 -0.12
C PRO A 386 -6.96 -6.16 -1.21
N TYR A 387 -7.12 -5.65 -2.44
CA TYR A 387 -6.32 -5.97 -3.61
C TYR A 387 -5.29 -4.88 -3.95
N GLY A 388 -5.08 -3.92 -3.06
CA GLY A 388 -4.09 -2.87 -3.22
C GLY A 388 -2.67 -3.38 -2.98
N ALA A 389 -1.68 -2.77 -3.65
CA ALA A 389 -0.28 -3.21 -3.59
C ALA A 389 0.27 -3.33 -2.17
N GLN A 390 -0.09 -2.42 -1.27
CA GLN A 390 0.33 -2.44 0.14
C GLN A 390 -0.18 -3.68 0.87
N MET A 391 -1.47 -4.00 0.72
CA MET A 391 -2.09 -5.15 1.36
C MET A 391 -1.53 -6.46 0.80
N LEU A 392 -1.46 -6.59 -0.54
CA LEU A 392 -0.96 -7.79 -1.19
C LEU A 392 0.49 -8.10 -0.80
N VAL A 393 1.35 -7.09 -0.75
CA VAL A 393 2.75 -7.27 -0.31
C VAL A 393 2.84 -7.68 1.16
N ALA A 394 2.03 -7.07 2.03
CA ALA A 394 1.97 -7.47 3.43
C ALA A 394 1.55 -8.95 3.57
N LEU A 395 0.47 -9.34 2.91
CA LEU A 395 -0.04 -10.71 2.95
C LEU A 395 0.95 -11.72 2.35
N SER A 396 1.57 -11.39 1.21
CA SER A 396 2.60 -12.25 0.60
C SER A 396 3.81 -12.42 1.53
N ALA A 397 4.29 -11.34 2.17
CA ALA A 397 5.44 -11.40 3.07
C ALA A 397 5.18 -12.28 4.30
N ILE A 398 3.96 -12.23 4.88
CA ILE A 398 3.60 -13.10 6.01
C ILE A 398 3.29 -14.53 5.58
N HIS A 399 2.79 -14.76 4.37
CA HIS A 399 2.63 -16.10 3.83
C HIS A 399 3.99 -16.81 3.68
N GLU A 400 5.03 -16.12 3.20
CA GLU A 400 6.41 -16.64 3.15
C GLU A 400 6.98 -16.93 4.56
N MET A 401 6.45 -16.27 5.60
CA MET A 401 6.79 -16.58 6.99
C MET A 401 5.99 -17.76 7.57
N GLY A 402 5.12 -18.37 6.77
CA GLY A 402 4.32 -19.56 7.12
C GLY A 402 3.01 -19.23 7.85
N HIS A 403 2.50 -17.99 7.71
CA HIS A 403 1.23 -17.56 8.29
C HIS A 403 0.18 -17.33 7.21
N GLU A 404 -1.07 -17.54 7.56
CA GLU A 404 -2.22 -17.19 6.73
C GLU A 404 -3.01 -16.07 7.40
N LEU A 405 -3.25 -14.99 6.66
CA LEU A 405 -4.01 -13.85 7.11
C LEU A 405 -4.76 -13.24 5.93
N SER A 406 -6.02 -12.88 6.12
CA SER A 406 -6.78 -12.20 5.08
C SER A 406 -6.69 -10.68 5.23
N ALA A 407 -6.95 -9.96 4.14
CA ALA A 407 -7.04 -8.50 4.16
C ALA A 407 -8.10 -8.02 5.18
N PHE A 408 -9.18 -8.78 5.33
CA PHE A 408 -10.29 -8.44 6.23
C PHE A 408 -9.96 -8.66 7.71
N ASP A 409 -8.92 -9.44 8.03
CA ASP A 409 -8.38 -9.52 9.39
C ASP A 409 -7.51 -8.30 9.71
N VAL A 410 -6.76 -7.80 8.72
CA VAL A 410 -5.85 -6.65 8.86
C VAL A 410 -6.61 -5.32 8.91
N ILE A 411 -7.58 -5.11 8.02
CA ILE A 411 -8.30 -3.83 7.88
C ILE A 411 -8.87 -3.31 9.22
N PRO A 412 -9.51 -4.12 10.08
CA PRO A 412 -10.01 -3.64 11.37
C PRO A 412 -8.91 -3.22 12.35
N LYS A 413 -7.67 -3.64 12.15
CA LYS A 413 -6.48 -3.30 12.94
C LYS A 413 -5.63 -2.20 12.32
N LEU A 414 -5.97 -1.77 11.13
CA LEU A 414 -5.30 -0.71 10.40
C LEU A 414 -5.87 0.66 10.82
N PHE A 415 -5.46 1.15 11.99
CA PHE A 415 -6.07 2.34 12.61
C PHE A 415 -5.72 3.64 11.89
N TYR A 416 -4.50 3.74 11.35
CA TYR A 416 -3.99 5.00 10.78
C TYR A 416 -4.86 5.57 9.65
N PRO A 417 -5.26 4.83 8.59
CA PRO A 417 -6.09 5.41 7.54
C PRO A 417 -7.47 5.87 8.03
N GLY A 418 -8.07 5.16 9.00
CA GLY A 418 -9.32 5.59 9.61
C GLY A 418 -9.18 6.90 10.38
N LEU A 419 -8.13 7.04 11.17
CA LEU A 419 -7.82 8.25 11.91
C LEU A 419 -7.36 9.39 11.00
N LEU A 420 -6.66 9.08 9.90
CA LEU A 420 -6.29 10.03 8.87
C LEU A 420 -7.51 10.60 8.16
N LEU A 421 -8.52 9.74 7.87
CA LEU A 421 -9.81 10.20 7.33
C LEU A 421 -10.50 11.18 8.30
N VAL A 422 -10.60 10.83 9.58
CA VAL A 422 -11.19 11.70 10.61
C VAL A 422 -10.44 13.03 10.68
N SER A 423 -9.12 13.01 10.75
CA SER A 423 -8.27 14.21 10.75
C SER A 423 -8.51 15.07 9.51
N SER A 424 -8.58 14.44 8.32
CA SER A 424 -8.85 15.13 7.06
C SER A 424 -10.21 15.83 7.06
N LEU A 425 -11.25 15.15 7.55
CA LEU A 425 -12.60 15.73 7.64
C LEU A 425 -12.64 16.92 8.62
N ILE A 426 -11.97 16.83 9.78
CA ILE A 426 -11.83 17.93 10.72
C ILE A 426 -11.14 19.11 10.03
N PHE A 427 -10.08 18.85 9.27
CA PHE A 427 -9.31 19.87 8.58
C PHE A 427 -10.10 20.56 7.45
N ILE A 428 -10.96 19.82 6.74
CA ILE A 428 -11.81 20.34 5.67
C ILE A 428 -12.99 21.14 6.24
N PHE A 429 -13.69 20.61 7.24
CA PHE A 429 -14.99 21.12 7.64
C PHE A 429 -14.99 21.99 8.90
N ILE A 430 -14.04 21.79 9.82
CA ILE A 430 -14.03 22.43 11.15
C ILE A 430 -12.99 23.53 11.24
N ILE A 431 -11.75 23.28 10.78
CA ILE A 431 -10.65 24.27 10.93
C ILE A 431 -10.89 25.45 9.98
N PRO A 432 -10.88 26.70 10.51
CA PRO A 432 -11.02 27.90 9.69
C PRO A 432 -9.86 28.00 8.70
N GLN A 433 -10.19 28.03 7.43
CA GLN A 433 -9.17 28.15 6.38
C GLN A 433 -8.91 29.64 6.13
N LYS A 434 -7.64 30.07 6.27
CA LYS A 434 -7.26 31.41 5.84
C LYS A 434 -7.65 31.58 4.36
N LYS A 435 -8.28 32.70 4.06
CA LYS A 435 -8.36 33.20 2.68
C LYS A 435 -6.97 33.66 2.31
N ASP A 436 -6.22 32.83 1.62
CA ASP A 436 -5.04 33.31 0.92
C ASP A 436 -5.55 34.06 -0.31
N LEU A 437 -5.38 35.38 -0.26
CA LEU A 437 -5.60 36.30 -1.38
C LEU A 437 -4.52 36.13 -2.42
#